data_f3729e4768009fa49b3ce9d61ba10fe3
#
_entry.id   f3729e4768009fa49b3ce9d61ba10fe3
#
_cell.length_a   1.000
_cell.length_b   1.000
_cell.length_c   1.000
_cell.angle_alpha   90.00
_cell.angle_beta   90.00
_cell.angle_gamma   90.00
#
_symmetry.space_group_name_H-M   'P 1'
#
loop_
_entity.id
_entity.type
_entity.pdbx_description
1 polymer ?
#
loop_
_entity_poly.entity_id
_entity_poly.type
_entity_poly.pdbx_seq_one_letter_code
_entity_poly.pdbx_strand_id
1 'polypeptide(L)'
;MTKNIRPVDRSVGRRVRMVRVSRGMSQTALASQLGLTFQQLQKYEKGTNRISASKLYDIARILGVEVATFFEDAADPEKLAAISDADVPRRIDLLTASKLSQLPEGQLKQRLTDLIFALAKKTPPVEEPAASAKGKTAVEVA
;
A
#
# COMPACT_ATOMS: atom_id res chain seq x y z
N MET A 1 11.40 10.05 -21.82
CA MET A 1 11.78 8.66 -21.45
C MET A 1 10.78 8.14 -20.44
N THR A 2 9.95 7.22 -20.82
CA THR A 2 9.04 6.55 -19.92
C THR A 2 9.88 5.68 -19.00
N LYS A 3 9.96 6.04 -17.71
CA LYS A 3 10.62 5.23 -16.69
C LYS A 3 9.89 3.90 -16.64
N ASN A 4 10.53 2.84 -17.13
CA ASN A 4 9.96 1.49 -17.10
C ASN A 4 9.91 1.03 -15.64
N ILE A 5 8.76 1.25 -15.00
CA ILE A 5 8.51 0.88 -13.62
C ILE A 5 8.26 -0.62 -13.61
N ARG A 6 9.13 -1.36 -12.94
CA ARG A 6 8.98 -2.82 -12.82
C ARG A 6 7.98 -3.16 -11.69
N PRO A 7 7.23 -4.25 -11.83
CA PRO A 7 6.33 -4.71 -10.76
C PRO A 7 7.03 -4.84 -9.40
N VAL A 8 8.30 -5.28 -9.40
CA VAL A 8 9.09 -5.40 -8.16
C VAL A 8 9.32 -4.04 -7.48
N ASP A 9 9.49 -2.95 -8.23
CA ASP A 9 9.68 -1.62 -7.66
C ASP A 9 8.41 -1.16 -6.90
N ARG A 10 7.23 -1.51 -7.42
CA ARG A 10 5.93 -1.25 -6.74
C ARG A 10 5.77 -2.10 -5.49
N SER A 11 6.11 -3.39 -5.56
CA SER A 11 6.05 -4.30 -4.41
C SER A 11 6.93 -3.80 -3.27
N VAL A 12 8.19 -3.49 -3.56
CA VAL A 12 9.14 -2.97 -2.58
C VAL A 12 8.67 -1.63 -1.99
N GLY A 13 8.21 -0.70 -2.83
CA GLY A 13 7.69 0.59 -2.36
C GLY A 13 6.48 0.43 -1.43
N ARG A 14 5.54 -0.45 -1.80
CA ARG A 14 4.39 -0.80 -0.97
C ARG A 14 4.82 -1.37 0.39
N ARG A 15 5.76 -2.30 0.41
CA ARG A 15 6.29 -2.89 1.65
C ARG A 15 6.96 -1.84 2.54
N VAL A 16 7.78 -0.97 1.97
CA VAL A 16 8.37 0.15 2.71
C VAL A 16 7.28 0.99 3.38
N ARG A 17 6.20 1.34 2.65
CA ARG A 17 5.07 2.08 3.20
C ARG A 17 4.38 1.31 4.33
N MET A 18 4.10 0.02 4.15
CA MET A 18 3.45 -0.82 5.17
C MET A 18 4.27 -0.87 6.46
N VAL A 19 5.56 -1.15 6.37
CA VAL A 19 6.45 -1.21 7.53
C VAL A 19 6.55 0.16 8.20
N ARG A 20 6.70 1.25 7.45
CA ARG A 20 6.72 2.60 8.01
C ARG A 20 5.45 2.92 8.80
N VAL A 21 4.29 2.62 8.24
CA VAL A 21 3.00 2.90 8.90
C VAL A 21 2.80 2.02 10.13
N SER A 22 3.18 0.74 10.08
CA SER A 22 3.12 -0.16 11.24
C SER A 22 4.00 0.33 12.40
N ARG A 23 5.09 1.05 12.09
CA ARG A 23 5.94 1.72 13.10
C ARG A 23 5.38 3.08 13.55
N GLY A 24 4.22 3.49 13.08
CA GLY A 24 3.61 4.79 13.40
C GLY A 24 4.34 6.00 12.81
N MET A 25 5.30 5.78 11.91
CA MET A 25 6.15 6.84 11.34
C MET A 25 5.46 7.55 10.18
N SER A 26 5.51 8.90 10.16
CA SER A 26 5.01 9.68 9.02
C SER A 26 5.99 9.66 7.84
N GLN A 27 5.49 9.95 6.63
CA GLN A 27 6.37 10.09 5.46
C GLN A 27 7.42 11.20 5.66
N THR A 28 7.00 12.32 6.24
CA THR A 28 7.93 13.44 6.53
C THR A 28 9.03 13.03 7.49
N ALA A 29 8.70 12.26 8.54
CA ALA A 29 9.69 11.79 9.51
C ALA A 29 10.71 10.85 8.89
N LEU A 30 10.27 9.89 8.08
CA LEU A 30 11.17 8.97 7.38
C LEU A 30 12.02 9.71 6.33
N ALA A 31 11.41 10.60 5.54
CA ALA A 31 12.12 11.39 4.54
C ALA A 31 13.23 12.24 5.18
N SER A 32 12.94 12.91 6.29
CA SER A 32 13.91 13.72 7.04
C SER A 32 15.12 12.90 7.49
N GLN A 33 14.89 11.71 8.05
CA GLN A 33 15.98 10.82 8.50
C GLN A 33 16.84 10.28 7.34
N LEU A 34 16.24 10.17 6.14
CA LEU A 34 16.93 9.71 4.92
C LEU A 34 17.63 10.85 4.15
N GLY A 35 17.47 12.11 4.57
CA GLY A 35 17.91 13.28 3.81
C GLY A 35 17.19 13.44 2.47
N LEU A 36 15.91 13.03 2.42
CA LEU A 36 15.05 13.08 1.24
C LEU A 36 13.94 14.11 1.41
N THR A 37 13.40 14.59 0.27
CA THR A 37 12.14 15.34 0.29
C THR A 37 10.96 14.40 0.49
N PHE A 38 9.86 14.95 1.00
CA PHE A 38 8.59 14.22 1.11
C PHE A 38 8.16 13.62 -0.25
N GLN A 39 8.28 14.39 -1.32
CA GLN A 39 7.91 13.95 -2.68
C GLN A 39 8.78 12.79 -3.18
N GLN A 40 10.07 12.78 -2.85
CA GLN A 40 10.96 11.67 -3.19
C GLN A 40 10.55 10.39 -2.47
N LEU A 41 10.27 10.46 -1.17
CA LEU A 41 9.80 9.31 -0.41
C LEU A 41 8.44 8.82 -0.92
N GLN A 42 7.52 9.74 -1.23
CA GLN A 42 6.23 9.38 -1.81
C GLN A 42 6.38 8.61 -3.13
N LYS A 43 7.31 9.04 -4.01
CA LYS A 43 7.62 8.34 -5.26
C LYS A 43 8.22 6.95 -5.00
N TYR A 44 9.02 6.78 -3.98
CA TYR A 44 9.55 5.48 -3.57
C TYR A 44 8.44 4.55 -3.09
N GLU A 45 7.56 5.01 -2.21
CA GLU A 45 6.46 4.22 -1.68
C GLU A 45 5.39 3.85 -2.73
N LYS A 46 5.22 4.68 -3.78
CA LYS A 46 4.37 4.38 -4.94
C LYS A 46 5.08 3.48 -5.98
N GLY A 47 6.36 3.21 -5.81
CA GLY A 47 7.16 2.48 -6.79
C GLY A 47 7.35 3.22 -8.13
N THR A 48 7.02 4.52 -8.19
CA THR A 48 7.26 5.34 -9.38
C THR A 48 8.71 5.75 -9.55
N ASN A 49 9.51 5.63 -8.51
CA ASN A 49 10.95 5.71 -8.52
C ASN A 49 11.55 4.46 -7.90
N ARG A 50 12.59 3.93 -8.54
CA ARG A 50 13.37 2.82 -7.99
C ARG A 50 14.16 3.29 -6.77
N ILE A 51 14.15 2.49 -5.72
CA ILE A 51 14.98 2.69 -4.53
C ILE A 51 16.33 2.02 -4.80
N SER A 52 17.43 2.75 -4.61
CA SER A 52 18.77 2.15 -4.69
C SER A 52 19.01 1.20 -3.51
N ALA A 53 19.91 0.24 -3.68
CA ALA A 53 20.24 -0.72 -2.62
C ALA A 53 20.72 -0.02 -1.34
N SER A 54 21.55 1.03 -1.46
CA SER A 54 22.01 1.81 -0.30
C SER A 54 20.86 2.52 0.41
N LYS A 55 19.92 3.14 -0.32
CA LYS A 55 18.75 3.78 0.28
C LYS A 55 17.81 2.76 0.92
N LEU A 56 17.65 1.59 0.32
CA LEU A 56 16.84 0.51 0.90
C LEU A 56 17.45 -0.01 2.20
N TYR A 57 18.77 -0.09 2.27
CA TYR A 57 19.50 -0.44 3.50
C TYR A 57 19.29 0.62 4.61
N ASP A 58 19.38 1.92 4.26
CA ASP A 58 19.13 3.00 5.21
C ASP A 58 17.68 2.97 5.74
N ILE A 59 16.70 2.72 4.85
CA ILE A 59 15.29 2.57 5.22
C ILE A 59 15.11 1.39 6.19
N ALA A 60 15.73 0.25 5.90
CA ALA A 60 15.67 -0.94 6.75
C ALA A 60 16.21 -0.66 8.15
N ARG A 61 17.37 0.01 8.25
CA ARG A 61 17.96 0.43 9.53
C ARG A 61 17.04 1.35 10.33
N ILE A 62 16.48 2.38 9.69
CA ILE A 62 15.60 3.35 10.36
C ILE A 62 14.31 2.67 10.84
N LEU A 63 13.75 1.77 10.05
CA LEU A 63 12.52 1.07 10.38
C LEU A 63 12.75 -0.14 11.31
N GLY A 64 13.99 -0.53 11.57
CA GLY A 64 14.33 -1.66 12.43
C GLY A 64 13.87 -3.01 11.87
N VAL A 65 14.08 -3.24 10.59
CA VAL A 65 13.77 -4.50 9.89
C VAL A 65 14.91 -4.94 8.99
N GLU A 66 14.90 -6.19 8.56
CA GLU A 66 15.84 -6.69 7.56
C GLU A 66 15.46 -6.21 6.15
N VAL A 67 16.45 -6.01 5.28
CA VAL A 67 16.21 -5.61 3.88
C VAL A 67 15.34 -6.64 3.15
N ALA A 68 15.48 -7.93 3.48
CA ALA A 68 14.70 -9.02 2.89
C ALA A 68 13.18 -8.84 3.09
N THR A 69 12.76 -8.22 4.18
CA THR A 69 11.34 -7.93 4.47
C THR A 69 10.65 -7.16 3.36
N PHE A 70 11.37 -6.31 2.64
CA PHE A 70 10.77 -5.53 1.55
C PHE A 70 10.55 -6.34 0.27
N PHE A 71 11.08 -7.55 0.18
CA PHE A 71 10.99 -8.42 -0.99
C PHE A 71 10.06 -9.63 -0.79
N GLU A 72 9.43 -9.78 0.37
CA GLU A 72 8.57 -10.93 0.67
C GLU A 72 7.45 -11.14 -0.36
N ASP A 73 6.77 -10.05 -0.78
CA ASP A 73 5.74 -10.14 -1.82
C ASP A 73 6.32 -10.30 -3.23
N ALA A 74 7.56 -9.88 -3.45
CA ALA A 74 8.22 -9.96 -4.74
C ALA A 74 8.75 -11.37 -5.05
N ALA A 75 8.84 -12.25 -4.04
CA ALA A 75 9.21 -13.65 -4.22
C ALA A 75 8.10 -14.49 -4.84
N ASP A 76 6.85 -14.01 -4.85
CA ASP A 76 5.68 -14.69 -5.38
C ASP A 76 5.22 -14.00 -6.68
N PRO A 77 5.38 -14.66 -7.87
CA PRO A 77 5.01 -14.06 -9.14
C PRO A 77 3.51 -13.72 -9.25
N GLU A 78 2.63 -14.49 -8.63
CA GLU A 78 1.19 -14.24 -8.65
C GLU A 78 0.83 -12.99 -7.82
N LYS A 79 1.42 -12.87 -6.62
CA LYS A 79 1.27 -11.66 -5.81
C LYS A 79 1.86 -10.44 -6.50
N LEU A 80 3.01 -10.62 -7.16
CA LEU A 80 3.66 -9.54 -7.89
C LEU A 80 2.81 -9.03 -9.06
N ALA A 81 2.13 -9.93 -9.79
CA ALA A 81 1.24 -9.59 -10.88
C ALA A 81 -0.06 -8.91 -10.40
N ALA A 82 -0.56 -9.30 -9.21
CA ALA A 82 -1.78 -8.77 -8.62
C ALA A 82 -1.62 -7.39 -7.95
N ILE A 83 -0.40 -6.85 -7.82
CA ILE A 83 -0.17 -5.56 -7.17
C ILE A 83 -0.70 -4.43 -8.04
N SER A 84 -1.80 -3.83 -7.61
CA SER A 84 -2.35 -2.60 -8.18
C SER A 84 -2.20 -1.42 -7.20
N ASP A 85 -2.29 -0.20 -7.71
CA ASP A 85 -2.27 1.01 -6.86
C ASP A 85 -3.49 1.07 -5.92
N ALA A 86 -4.57 0.36 -6.26
CA ALA A 86 -5.79 0.26 -5.44
C ALA A 86 -5.58 -0.61 -4.18
N ASP A 87 -4.62 -1.55 -4.21
CA ASP A 87 -4.36 -2.48 -3.11
C ASP A 87 -3.49 -1.90 -2.00
N VAL A 88 -3.08 -0.64 -2.11
CA VAL A 88 -2.30 0.00 -1.05
C VAL A 88 -3.21 0.35 0.12
N PRO A 89 -3.10 -0.33 1.27
CA PRO A 89 -3.94 -0.04 2.42
C PRO A 89 -3.85 1.43 2.81
N ARG A 90 -4.97 2.03 3.17
CA ARG A 90 -4.99 3.40 3.67
C ARG A 90 -4.21 3.46 4.99
N ARG A 91 -3.65 4.63 5.29
CA ARG A 91 -2.92 4.83 6.55
C ARG A 91 -3.76 4.42 7.76
N ILE A 92 -5.06 4.73 7.73
CA ILE A 92 -5.97 4.39 8.83
C ILE A 92 -6.11 2.87 9.01
N ASP A 93 -6.18 2.11 7.91
CA ASP A 93 -6.34 0.65 7.96
C ASP A 93 -5.11 0.00 8.59
N LEU A 94 -3.91 0.44 8.19
CA LEU A 94 -2.64 -0.06 8.73
C LEU A 94 -2.44 0.34 10.20
N LEU A 95 -2.81 1.57 10.58
CA LEU A 95 -2.74 2.02 11.98
C LEU A 95 -3.73 1.26 12.85
N THR A 96 -4.93 1.01 12.35
CA THR A 96 -5.96 0.24 13.07
C THR A 96 -5.51 -1.20 13.28
N ALA A 97 -4.99 -1.85 12.23
CA ALA A 97 -4.45 -3.20 12.31
C ALA A 97 -3.26 -3.29 13.29
N SER A 98 -2.33 -2.32 13.23
CA SER A 98 -1.19 -2.26 14.15
C SER A 98 -1.63 -2.07 15.61
N LYS A 99 -2.61 -1.20 15.87
CA LYS A 99 -3.13 -0.99 17.22
C LYS A 99 -3.91 -2.20 17.73
N LEU A 100 -4.66 -2.86 16.87
CA LEU A 100 -5.37 -4.09 17.23
C LEU A 100 -4.40 -5.22 17.59
N SER A 101 -3.28 -5.35 16.88
CA SER A 101 -2.25 -6.36 17.19
C SER A 101 -1.50 -6.10 18.50
N GLN A 102 -1.44 -4.83 18.95
CA GLN A 102 -0.80 -4.45 20.22
C GLN A 102 -1.71 -4.67 21.45
N LEU A 103 -2.99 -4.96 21.24
CA LEU A 103 -3.88 -5.29 22.35
C LEU A 103 -3.48 -6.63 22.96
N PRO A 104 -3.48 -6.74 24.31
CA PRO A 104 -3.22 -8.01 24.97
C PRO A 104 -4.25 -9.05 24.52
N GLU A 105 -3.82 -10.30 24.41
CA GLU A 105 -4.72 -11.41 24.11
C GLU A 105 -5.80 -11.50 25.17
N GLY A 106 -7.06 -11.57 24.74
CA GLY A 106 -8.20 -11.63 25.64
C GLY A 106 -9.52 -11.40 24.92
N GLN A 107 -10.60 -11.48 25.71
CA GLN A 107 -11.98 -11.37 25.20
C GLN A 107 -12.24 -10.06 24.43
N LEU A 108 -11.60 -8.95 24.83
CA LEU A 108 -11.79 -7.66 24.16
C LEU A 108 -11.23 -7.68 22.73
N LYS A 109 -10.02 -8.21 22.55
CA LYS A 109 -9.39 -8.35 21.23
C LYS A 109 -10.23 -9.25 20.34
N GLN A 110 -10.71 -10.37 20.87
CA GLN A 110 -11.57 -11.31 20.15
C GLN A 110 -12.87 -10.65 19.70
N ARG A 111 -13.58 -9.95 20.58
CA ARG A 111 -14.83 -9.26 20.24
C ARG A 111 -14.65 -8.16 19.21
N LEU A 112 -13.54 -7.41 19.27
CA LEU A 112 -13.18 -6.39 18.26
C LEU A 112 -12.90 -7.04 16.90
N THR A 113 -12.18 -8.14 16.88
CA THR A 113 -11.90 -8.90 15.66
C THR A 113 -13.19 -9.44 15.05
N ASP A 114 -14.07 -10.05 15.84
CA ASP A 114 -15.36 -10.57 15.39
C ASP A 114 -16.26 -9.46 14.82
N LEU A 115 -16.27 -8.29 15.46
CA LEU A 115 -17.00 -7.12 14.98
C LEU A 115 -16.48 -6.64 13.62
N ILE A 116 -15.15 -6.55 13.46
CA ILE A 116 -14.51 -6.15 12.18
C ILE A 116 -14.91 -7.14 11.08
N PHE A 117 -14.83 -8.44 11.33
CA PHE A 117 -15.24 -9.46 10.36
C PHE A 117 -16.73 -9.41 10.04
N ALA A 118 -17.59 -9.15 11.04
CA ALA A 118 -19.03 -9.03 10.83
C ALA A 118 -19.38 -7.81 9.95
N LEU A 119 -18.69 -6.69 10.18
CA LEU A 119 -18.86 -5.47 9.37
C LEU A 119 -18.31 -5.66 7.95
N ALA A 120 -17.16 -6.30 7.79
CA ALA A 120 -16.57 -6.59 6.48
C ALA A 120 -17.47 -7.49 5.61
N LYS A 121 -18.19 -8.46 6.21
CA LYS A 121 -19.18 -9.29 5.51
C LYS A 121 -20.44 -8.53 5.10
N LYS A 122 -20.73 -7.41 5.75
CA LYS A 122 -21.97 -6.64 5.54
C LYS A 122 -21.82 -5.50 4.53
N THR A 123 -20.61 -5.20 4.10
CA THR A 123 -20.36 -4.22 3.05
C THR A 123 -20.51 -4.94 1.70
N PRO A 124 -21.58 -4.70 0.93
CA PRO A 124 -21.65 -5.19 -0.44
C PRO A 124 -20.51 -4.54 -1.24
N PRO A 125 -19.96 -5.22 -2.26
CA PRO A 125 -19.01 -4.59 -3.15
C PRO A 125 -19.61 -3.28 -3.67
N VAL A 126 -18.87 -2.19 -3.57
CA VAL A 126 -19.29 -0.92 -4.15
C VAL A 126 -19.36 -1.15 -5.65
N GLU A 127 -20.58 -1.24 -6.19
CA GLU A 127 -20.78 -1.23 -7.63
C GLU A 127 -20.23 0.10 -8.16
N GLU A 128 -19.19 0.01 -8.97
CA GLU A 128 -18.76 1.16 -9.76
C GLU A 128 -19.95 1.63 -10.60
N PRO A 129 -20.28 2.92 -10.63
CA PRO A 129 -21.33 3.42 -11.50
C PRO A 129 -20.94 3.10 -12.94
N ALA A 130 -21.72 2.25 -13.59
CA ALA A 130 -21.60 1.89 -14.98
C ALA A 130 -21.44 3.17 -15.80
N ALA A 131 -20.30 3.30 -16.51
CA ALA A 131 -20.05 4.38 -17.42
C ALA A 131 -21.19 4.46 -18.41
N SER A 132 -21.96 5.55 -18.33
CA SER A 132 -23.06 5.87 -19.20
C SER A 132 -22.65 5.77 -20.67
N ALA A 133 -23.15 4.76 -21.33
CA ALA A 133 -23.07 4.61 -22.79
C ALA A 133 -23.82 5.79 -23.41
N LYS A 134 -23.10 6.81 -23.86
CA LYS A 134 -23.64 7.88 -24.70
C LYS A 134 -24.03 7.28 -26.05
N GLY A 135 -25.32 7.38 -26.30
CA GLY A 135 -25.95 6.90 -27.50
C GLY A 135 -25.35 7.45 -28.78
N LYS A 136 -25.21 6.59 -29.75
CA LYS A 136 -25.09 6.94 -31.15
C LYS A 136 -26.47 7.41 -31.64
N THR A 137 -26.60 8.69 -31.86
CA THR A 137 -27.67 9.22 -32.74
C THR A 137 -27.21 9.02 -34.17
N ALA A 138 -27.83 8.07 -34.81
CA ALA A 138 -27.81 8.00 -36.27
C ALA A 138 -28.61 9.17 -36.81
N VAL A 139 -27.95 10.03 -37.59
CA VAL A 139 -28.62 10.98 -38.47
C VAL A 139 -28.70 10.33 -39.84
N GLU A 140 -29.88 9.90 -40.16
CA GLU A 140 -30.29 9.52 -41.52
C GLU A 140 -30.61 10.83 -42.25
N VAL A 141 -29.86 11.12 -43.29
CA VAL A 141 -30.17 12.20 -44.23
C VAL A 141 -30.63 11.55 -45.54
N ALA A 142 -31.83 11.84 -45.84
CA ALA A 142 -32.48 11.54 -47.13
C ALA A 142 -31.81 12.25 -48.32
#